data_e46ee5b7e2d2d639c9363594206fe54d
#
_entry.id   e46ee5b7e2d2d639c9363594206fe54d
#
_cell.length_a   1.000
_cell.length_b   1.000
_cell.length_c   1.000
_cell.angle_alpha   90.00
_cell.angle_beta   90.00
_cell.angle_gamma   90.00
#
_symmetry.space_group_name_H-M   'P 1'
#
loop_
_entity.id
_entity.type
_entity.pdbx_description
1 polymer ?
#
loop_
_entity_poly.entity_id
_entity_poly.type
_entity_poly.pdbx_seq_one_letter_code
_entity_poly.pdbx_strand_id
1 'polypeptide(L)'
;MNHMSVSPSFDLRVNFVDIGAKCIFPALVGIDQGKIAIVQRLGDEVDLNLPYMSLGFIDAHVHIESSMLIPSEFARLAVVHGSIATVSDPHEIANVCGIEGVNFMIEDAAKVPFHFFFGAPSCVPATSFETAGASLNALDVRDLLARDDIWYLSEMMNFPGVIYDDAEVLDKIAFAKSSGKPVDGHAPGLRGEHLVKYISAGISTDHECFTMEEALEKLQLGMKVIIREGSAAKNFDSLIPLMSEWYTKMMFCSDDKHPDSLVAGHINQLCARAVAHGVDLFKVLQVACLNPIDHYKLPLSRLRIGDQADF
;
A
#
# COMPACT_ATOMS: atom_id res chain seq x y z
N MET A 1 -18.89 -16.98 -27.47
CA MET A 1 -19.97 -17.08 -26.46
C MET A 1 -19.39 -16.62 -25.14
N ASN A 2 -19.70 -15.37 -24.76
CA ASN A 2 -19.28 -14.85 -23.49
C ASN A 2 -20.08 -15.55 -22.37
N HIS A 3 -19.44 -16.44 -21.63
CA HIS A 3 -19.97 -16.86 -20.35
C HIS A 3 -19.85 -15.68 -19.39
N MET A 4 -20.86 -14.83 -19.30
CA MET A 4 -21.06 -14.00 -18.12
C MET A 4 -21.28 -14.96 -16.95
N SER A 5 -20.26 -15.18 -16.13
CA SER A 5 -20.43 -15.81 -14.83
C SER A 5 -21.23 -14.83 -13.97
N VAL A 6 -22.51 -15.09 -13.82
CA VAL A 6 -23.34 -14.39 -12.85
C VAL A 6 -22.82 -14.78 -11.48
N SER A 7 -22.23 -13.83 -10.76
CA SER A 7 -21.83 -14.05 -9.36
C SER A 7 -23.10 -14.40 -8.56
N PRO A 8 -23.09 -15.44 -7.72
CA PRO A 8 -24.26 -15.83 -6.95
C PRO A 8 -24.63 -14.75 -5.94
N SER A 9 -25.91 -14.53 -5.73
CA SER A 9 -26.42 -13.74 -4.61
C SER A 9 -26.41 -14.62 -3.36
N PHE A 10 -25.91 -14.10 -2.24
CA PHE A 10 -25.90 -14.80 -0.95
C PHE A 10 -25.91 -13.82 0.21
N ASP A 11 -26.36 -14.32 1.37
CA ASP A 11 -26.42 -13.56 2.60
C ASP A 11 -25.43 -14.14 3.64
N LEU A 12 -24.73 -13.27 4.34
CA LEU A 12 -23.81 -13.61 5.41
C LEU A 12 -24.29 -13.02 6.74
N ARG A 13 -24.29 -13.83 7.79
CA ARG A 13 -24.46 -13.35 9.18
C ARG A 13 -23.07 -13.17 9.80
N VAL A 14 -22.78 -11.95 10.20
CA VAL A 14 -21.42 -11.56 10.65
C VAL A 14 -21.48 -10.51 11.76
N ASN A 15 -20.41 -10.37 12.51
CA ASN A 15 -20.12 -9.15 13.24
C ASN A 15 -19.46 -8.17 12.25
N PHE A 16 -20.23 -7.21 11.79
CA PHE A 16 -19.77 -6.21 10.83
C PHE A 16 -18.90 -5.18 11.53
N VAL A 17 -17.67 -4.97 11.02
CA VAL A 17 -16.71 -4.02 11.55
C VAL A 17 -16.77 -2.75 10.72
N ASP A 18 -17.47 -1.74 11.22
CA ASP A 18 -17.52 -0.41 10.59
C ASP A 18 -16.35 0.43 11.10
N ILE A 19 -15.29 0.50 10.27
CA ILE A 19 -14.08 1.26 10.63
C ILE A 19 -14.38 2.76 10.71
N GLY A 20 -15.23 3.26 9.81
CA GLY A 20 -15.59 4.69 9.76
C GLY A 20 -16.41 5.14 10.97
N ALA A 21 -17.39 4.34 11.36
CA ALA A 21 -18.22 4.59 12.54
C ALA A 21 -17.59 4.12 13.85
N LYS A 22 -16.45 3.41 13.79
CA LYS A 22 -15.73 2.86 14.94
C LYS A 22 -16.62 1.98 15.83
N CYS A 23 -17.38 1.08 15.22
CA CYS A 23 -18.26 0.15 15.95
C CYS A 23 -18.27 -1.23 15.29
N ILE A 24 -18.63 -2.23 16.08
CA ILE A 24 -18.85 -3.61 15.64
C ILE A 24 -20.26 -4.00 16.06
N PHE A 25 -21.03 -4.58 15.15
CA PHE A 25 -22.38 -5.03 15.44
C PHE A 25 -22.74 -6.27 14.60
N PRO A 26 -23.63 -7.15 15.10
CA PRO A 26 -24.14 -8.26 14.31
C PRO A 26 -25.00 -7.73 13.16
N ALA A 27 -24.74 -8.25 11.96
CA ALA A 27 -25.43 -7.84 10.74
C ALA A 27 -25.75 -9.02 9.82
N LEU A 28 -26.79 -8.84 9.00
CA LEU A 28 -27.01 -9.59 7.78
C LEU A 28 -26.45 -8.76 6.63
N VAL A 29 -25.46 -9.32 5.92
CA VAL A 29 -24.85 -8.68 4.74
C VAL A 29 -25.24 -9.46 3.50
N GLY A 30 -26.01 -8.83 2.63
CA GLY A 30 -26.42 -9.42 1.35
C GLY A 30 -25.44 -9.01 0.25
N ILE A 31 -24.96 -9.99 -0.51
CA ILE A 31 -24.08 -9.82 -1.65
C ILE A 31 -24.86 -10.14 -2.91
N ASP A 32 -24.87 -9.24 -3.88
CA ASP A 32 -25.47 -9.45 -5.19
C ASP A 32 -24.51 -9.00 -6.29
N GLN A 33 -24.26 -9.89 -7.26
CA GLN A 33 -23.35 -9.65 -8.37
C GLN A 33 -21.95 -9.13 -7.94
N GLY A 34 -21.42 -9.66 -6.82
CA GLY A 34 -20.12 -9.28 -6.27
C GLY A 34 -20.11 -7.94 -5.54
N LYS A 35 -21.27 -7.34 -5.29
CA LYS A 35 -21.42 -6.07 -4.57
C LYS A 35 -22.21 -6.23 -3.29
N ILE A 36 -21.92 -5.38 -2.32
CA ILE A 36 -22.69 -5.28 -1.09
C ILE A 36 -24.06 -4.65 -1.43
N ALA A 37 -25.11 -5.46 -1.36
CA ALA A 37 -26.48 -5.03 -1.65
C ALA A 37 -27.22 -4.56 -0.37
N ILE A 38 -26.94 -5.19 0.77
CA ILE A 38 -27.61 -4.94 2.05
C ILE A 38 -26.58 -5.02 3.17
N VAL A 39 -26.70 -4.12 4.14
CA VAL A 39 -26.09 -4.25 5.47
C VAL A 39 -27.19 -3.96 6.47
N GLN A 40 -27.81 -5.01 6.99
CA GLN A 40 -28.90 -4.91 7.96
C GLN A 40 -28.38 -5.22 9.35
N ARG A 41 -28.36 -4.23 10.24
CA ARG A 41 -28.00 -4.39 11.64
C ARG A 41 -29.03 -5.29 12.35
N LEU A 42 -28.58 -6.29 13.08
CA LEU A 42 -29.40 -7.24 13.80
C LEU A 42 -29.46 -6.99 15.33
N GLY A 43 -28.52 -6.21 15.85
CA GLY A 43 -28.41 -5.88 17.27
C GLY A 43 -27.27 -4.91 17.54
N ASP A 44 -27.07 -4.56 18.81
CA ASP A 44 -26.05 -3.62 19.24
C ASP A 44 -24.81 -4.30 19.85
N GLU A 45 -24.99 -5.49 20.41
CA GLU A 45 -23.93 -6.24 21.06
C GLU A 45 -23.35 -7.30 20.12
N VAL A 46 -22.04 -7.44 20.15
CA VAL A 46 -21.31 -8.45 19.38
C VAL A 46 -21.81 -9.85 19.72
N ASP A 47 -22.12 -10.66 18.71
CA ASP A 47 -22.46 -12.06 18.87
C ASP A 47 -21.21 -12.93 18.71
N LEU A 48 -20.73 -13.51 19.80
CA LEU A 48 -19.50 -14.31 19.81
C LEU A 48 -19.57 -15.60 18.96
N ASN A 49 -20.75 -15.98 18.48
CA ASN A 49 -20.93 -17.14 17.59
C ASN A 49 -20.81 -16.76 16.10
N LEU A 50 -20.74 -15.48 15.75
CA LEU A 50 -20.63 -15.02 14.39
C LEU A 50 -19.17 -14.69 14.02
N PRO A 51 -18.73 -14.95 12.78
CA PRO A 51 -17.46 -14.48 12.30
C PRO A 51 -17.45 -12.95 12.18
N TYR A 52 -16.25 -12.35 12.17
CA TYR A 52 -16.11 -10.92 11.91
C TYR A 52 -15.92 -10.69 10.42
N MET A 53 -16.56 -9.66 9.90
CA MET A 53 -16.36 -9.15 8.55
C MET A 53 -15.76 -7.73 8.63
N SER A 54 -14.59 -7.56 8.08
CA SER A 54 -13.89 -6.28 7.99
C SER A 54 -13.41 -6.04 6.57
N LEU A 55 -13.14 -4.79 6.24
CA LEU A 55 -12.38 -4.47 5.02
C LEU A 55 -11.04 -5.21 5.06
N GLY A 56 -10.63 -5.78 3.91
CA GLY A 56 -9.35 -6.45 3.80
C GLY A 56 -8.17 -5.50 3.93
N PHE A 57 -7.02 -6.04 4.30
CA PHE A 57 -5.79 -5.26 4.51
C PHE A 57 -5.15 -4.85 3.18
N ILE A 58 -4.47 -3.71 3.20
CA ILE A 58 -3.71 -3.18 2.07
C ILE A 58 -2.25 -3.06 2.49
N ASP A 59 -1.37 -3.67 1.71
CA ASP A 59 0.06 -3.45 1.82
C ASP A 59 0.42 -2.16 1.09
N ALA A 60 0.82 -1.15 1.84
CA ALA A 60 1.00 0.20 1.30
C ALA A 60 2.34 0.43 0.57
N HIS A 61 3.24 -0.56 0.58
CA HIS A 61 4.47 -0.55 -0.21
C HIS A 61 5.11 -1.94 -0.21
N VAL A 62 5.33 -2.50 -1.40
CA VAL A 62 5.94 -3.84 -1.56
C VAL A 62 6.70 -3.95 -2.88
N HIS A 63 7.84 -4.64 -2.81
CA HIS A 63 8.55 -5.20 -3.97
C HIS A 63 8.16 -6.67 -4.09
N ILE A 64 7.24 -6.98 -5.02
CA ILE A 64 6.76 -8.35 -5.22
C ILE A 64 7.93 -9.28 -5.59
N GLU A 65 8.90 -8.76 -6.31
CA GLU A 65 10.12 -9.44 -6.75
C GLU A 65 10.92 -10.02 -5.60
N SER A 66 11.01 -9.31 -4.48
CA SER A 66 11.70 -9.78 -3.26
C SER A 66 11.06 -11.03 -2.66
N SER A 67 9.79 -11.31 -2.97
CA SER A 67 9.13 -12.56 -2.61
C SER A 67 9.55 -13.74 -3.50
N MET A 68 10.34 -13.51 -4.56
CA MET A 68 10.71 -14.50 -5.58
C MET A 68 9.50 -15.06 -6.33
N LEU A 69 8.38 -14.38 -6.31
CA LEU A 69 7.12 -14.76 -6.93
C LEU A 69 6.73 -13.74 -8.00
N ILE A 70 5.90 -14.17 -8.93
CA ILE A 70 5.17 -13.29 -9.82
C ILE A 70 3.88 -12.81 -9.13
N PRO A 71 3.25 -11.70 -9.57
CA PRO A 71 2.09 -11.13 -8.88
C PRO A 71 0.95 -12.12 -8.63
N SER A 72 0.61 -12.96 -9.60
CA SER A 72 -0.48 -13.94 -9.46
C SER A 72 -0.21 -14.98 -8.35
N GLU A 73 1.05 -15.39 -8.14
CA GLU A 73 1.42 -16.31 -7.06
C GLU A 73 1.61 -15.58 -5.72
N PHE A 74 2.08 -14.33 -5.73
CA PHE A 74 2.09 -13.48 -4.54
C PHE A 74 0.68 -13.32 -3.96
N ALA A 75 -0.30 -13.02 -4.80
CA ALA A 75 -1.69 -12.89 -4.40
C ALA A 75 -2.23 -14.13 -3.67
N ARG A 76 -1.86 -15.34 -4.13
CA ARG A 76 -2.28 -16.61 -3.51
C ARG A 76 -1.78 -16.76 -2.07
N LEU A 77 -0.58 -16.24 -1.78
CA LEU A 77 -0.04 -16.25 -0.42
C LEU A 77 -0.57 -15.09 0.42
N ALA A 78 -0.78 -13.91 -0.16
CA ALA A 78 -1.21 -12.73 0.56
C ALA A 78 -2.69 -12.79 0.99
N VAL A 79 -3.57 -13.31 0.12
CA VAL A 79 -5.01 -13.33 0.37
C VAL A 79 -5.43 -14.18 1.56
N VAL A 80 -4.70 -15.27 1.85
CA VAL A 80 -5.01 -16.13 3.02
C VAL A 80 -4.74 -15.42 4.35
N HIS A 81 -4.03 -14.29 4.33
CA HIS A 81 -3.79 -13.42 5.48
C HIS A 81 -4.75 -12.22 5.54
N GLY A 82 -5.79 -12.21 4.70
CA GLY A 82 -6.76 -11.12 4.64
C GLY A 82 -6.30 -9.88 3.88
N SER A 83 -5.20 -9.95 3.13
CA SER A 83 -4.80 -8.86 2.24
C SER A 83 -5.58 -8.93 0.93
N ILE A 84 -6.11 -7.80 0.50
CA ILE A 84 -6.89 -7.66 -0.74
C ILE A 84 -6.17 -6.85 -1.81
N ALA A 85 -5.17 -6.06 -1.40
CA ALA A 85 -4.47 -5.16 -2.31
C ALA A 85 -3.03 -4.89 -1.89
N THR A 86 -2.23 -4.49 -2.88
CA THR A 86 -0.87 -3.96 -2.69
C THR A 86 -0.65 -2.68 -3.49
N VAL A 87 0.14 -1.77 -2.93
CA VAL A 87 0.79 -0.66 -3.64
C VAL A 87 2.20 -1.13 -3.97
N SER A 88 2.43 -1.47 -5.23
CA SER A 88 3.60 -2.24 -5.66
C SER A 88 4.58 -1.39 -6.44
N ASP A 89 5.84 -1.41 -6.04
CA ASP A 89 6.93 -0.76 -6.79
C ASP A 89 7.73 -1.82 -7.56
N PRO A 90 7.62 -1.88 -8.89
CA PRO A 90 8.31 -2.87 -9.71
C PRO A 90 9.71 -2.42 -10.15
N HIS A 91 10.42 -1.63 -9.34
CA HIS A 91 11.74 -1.10 -9.75
C HIS A 91 12.81 -2.17 -9.86
N GLU A 92 12.72 -3.26 -9.09
CA GLU A 92 13.70 -4.34 -9.13
C GLU A 92 13.67 -5.06 -10.49
N ILE A 93 12.48 -5.45 -10.97
CA ILE A 93 12.39 -6.05 -12.31
C ILE A 93 12.70 -5.02 -13.40
N ALA A 94 12.32 -3.75 -13.19
CA ALA A 94 12.65 -2.69 -14.12
C ALA A 94 14.17 -2.46 -14.22
N ASN A 95 14.91 -2.63 -13.13
CA ASN A 95 16.37 -2.54 -13.12
C ASN A 95 17.05 -3.64 -13.96
N VAL A 96 16.38 -4.75 -14.20
CA VAL A 96 16.87 -5.88 -15.01
C VAL A 96 16.31 -5.83 -16.44
N CYS A 97 15.00 -5.63 -16.59
CA CYS A 97 14.26 -5.79 -17.84
C CYS A 97 13.64 -4.47 -18.37
N GLY A 98 13.84 -3.35 -17.70
CA GLY A 98 13.28 -2.06 -18.12
C GLY A 98 11.74 -2.06 -18.06
N ILE A 99 11.13 -1.30 -18.96
CA ILE A 99 9.66 -1.16 -19.07
C ILE A 99 8.97 -2.50 -19.35
N GLU A 100 9.61 -3.40 -20.08
CA GLU A 100 9.06 -4.74 -20.36
C GLU A 100 8.87 -5.55 -19.06
N GLY A 101 9.76 -5.38 -18.08
CA GLY A 101 9.59 -5.97 -16.75
C GLY A 101 8.36 -5.42 -16.02
N VAL A 102 8.16 -4.10 -16.06
CA VAL A 102 6.96 -3.46 -15.50
C VAL A 102 5.69 -3.97 -16.18
N ASN A 103 5.68 -4.05 -17.50
CA ASN A 103 4.57 -4.56 -18.27
C ASN A 103 4.23 -6.01 -17.89
N PHE A 104 5.26 -6.86 -17.76
CA PHE A 104 5.08 -8.24 -17.33
C PHE A 104 4.39 -8.34 -15.97
N MET A 105 4.79 -7.52 -14.99
CA MET A 105 4.18 -7.52 -13.65
C MET A 105 2.70 -7.13 -13.72
N ILE A 106 2.37 -6.10 -14.50
CA ILE A 106 0.98 -5.64 -14.68
C ILE A 106 0.12 -6.71 -15.39
N GLU A 107 0.65 -7.31 -16.45
CA GLU A 107 -0.06 -8.35 -17.21
C GLU A 107 -0.28 -9.62 -16.39
N ASP A 108 0.67 -10.00 -15.55
CA ASP A 108 0.51 -11.16 -14.67
C ASP A 108 -0.48 -10.89 -13.54
N ALA A 109 -0.45 -9.70 -12.96
CA ALA A 109 -1.38 -9.25 -11.94
C ALA A 109 -2.85 -9.31 -12.41
N ALA A 110 -3.10 -8.99 -13.67
CA ALA A 110 -4.44 -9.02 -14.26
C ALA A 110 -5.08 -10.43 -14.36
N LYS A 111 -4.33 -11.49 -14.08
CA LYS A 111 -4.83 -12.89 -14.15
C LYS A 111 -5.60 -13.33 -12.91
N VAL A 112 -5.54 -12.57 -11.82
CA VAL A 112 -6.12 -12.94 -10.53
C VAL A 112 -7.01 -11.82 -9.96
N PRO A 113 -8.05 -12.14 -9.17
CA PRO A 113 -8.94 -11.15 -8.57
C PRO A 113 -8.34 -10.55 -7.28
N PHE A 114 -7.11 -10.07 -7.36
CA PHE A 114 -6.42 -9.36 -6.29
C PHE A 114 -6.02 -7.99 -6.85
N HIS A 115 -6.07 -6.95 -6.03
CA HIS A 115 -5.84 -5.60 -6.51
C HIS A 115 -4.35 -5.23 -6.40
N PHE A 116 -3.72 -4.97 -7.54
CA PHE A 116 -2.35 -4.48 -7.61
C PHE A 116 -2.32 -3.05 -8.14
N PHE A 117 -1.72 -2.14 -7.39
CA PHE A 117 -1.57 -0.74 -7.75
C PHE A 117 -0.09 -0.45 -8.00
N PHE A 118 0.32 -0.57 -9.25
CA PHE A 118 1.72 -0.39 -9.63
C PHE A 118 2.10 1.08 -9.75
N GLY A 119 3.33 1.40 -9.29
CA GLY A 119 3.98 2.67 -9.49
C GLY A 119 4.85 2.72 -10.75
N ALA A 120 5.16 3.92 -11.22
CA ALA A 120 6.24 4.13 -12.17
C ALA A 120 7.58 4.13 -11.41
N PRO A 121 8.54 3.25 -11.71
CA PRO A 121 9.84 3.25 -11.05
C PRO A 121 10.56 4.59 -11.22
N SER A 122 10.90 5.24 -10.11
CA SER A 122 11.52 6.56 -10.14
C SER A 122 13.02 6.53 -10.41
N CYS A 123 13.69 5.49 -9.91
CA CYS A 123 15.14 5.37 -9.87
C CYS A 123 15.58 4.02 -10.47
N VAL A 124 15.84 3.98 -11.78
CA VAL A 124 16.33 2.79 -12.50
C VAL A 124 17.49 3.20 -13.39
N PRO A 125 18.74 2.88 -13.04
CA PRO A 125 19.17 2.34 -11.74
C PRO A 125 19.01 3.34 -10.58
N ALA A 126 19.14 2.86 -9.33
CA ALA A 126 19.04 3.70 -8.15
C ALA A 126 20.14 4.77 -8.11
N THR A 127 21.32 4.46 -8.60
CA THR A 127 22.47 5.38 -8.73
C THR A 127 23.13 5.29 -10.10
N SER A 128 23.74 6.39 -10.57
CA SER A 128 24.38 6.47 -11.89
C SER A 128 25.64 5.60 -12.05
N PHE A 129 26.16 5.03 -10.97
CA PHE A 129 27.35 4.19 -10.97
C PHE A 129 27.06 2.69 -10.73
N GLU A 130 25.81 2.31 -10.68
CA GLU A 130 25.40 0.91 -10.65
C GLU A 130 25.46 0.27 -12.03
N THR A 131 25.75 -1.04 -12.05
CA THR A 131 25.54 -1.85 -13.24
C THR A 131 24.10 -2.35 -13.25
N ALA A 132 23.33 -1.92 -14.25
CA ALA A 132 21.94 -2.29 -14.42
C ALA A 132 21.70 -2.93 -15.79
N GLY A 133 20.64 -3.71 -15.90
CA GLY A 133 20.19 -4.29 -17.16
C GLY A 133 19.44 -3.28 -18.04
N ALA A 134 18.87 -2.24 -17.42
CA ALA A 134 18.14 -1.17 -18.08
C ALA A 134 18.26 0.15 -17.33
N SER A 135 17.78 1.24 -17.97
CA SER A 135 17.63 2.54 -17.33
C SER A 135 16.33 3.19 -17.78
N LEU A 136 15.67 3.93 -16.87
CA LEU A 136 14.47 4.72 -17.15
C LEU A 136 14.77 6.20 -16.97
N ASN A 137 14.77 6.93 -18.07
CA ASN A 137 14.93 8.37 -18.05
C ASN A 137 13.60 9.09 -17.71
N ALA A 138 13.62 10.42 -17.61
CA ALA A 138 12.44 11.19 -17.25
C ALA A 138 11.28 11.05 -18.26
N LEU A 139 11.56 10.85 -19.55
CA LEU A 139 10.53 10.66 -20.57
C LEU A 139 9.87 9.28 -20.45
N ASP A 140 10.64 8.24 -20.17
CA ASP A 140 10.12 6.88 -19.90
C ASP A 140 9.16 6.90 -18.70
N VAL A 141 9.56 7.57 -17.62
CA VAL A 141 8.74 7.72 -16.41
C VAL A 141 7.49 8.56 -16.69
N ARG A 142 7.58 9.63 -17.49
CA ARG A 142 6.43 10.41 -17.94
C ARG A 142 5.42 9.53 -18.68
N ASP A 143 5.90 8.71 -19.61
CA ASP A 143 5.03 7.86 -20.45
C ASP A 143 4.37 6.75 -19.61
N LEU A 144 5.05 6.20 -18.60
CA LEU A 144 4.44 5.31 -17.61
C LEU A 144 3.39 6.06 -16.78
N LEU A 145 3.69 7.24 -16.26
CA LEU A 145 2.75 8.03 -15.46
C LEU A 145 1.50 8.49 -16.23
N ALA A 146 1.56 8.55 -17.56
CA ALA A 146 0.41 8.85 -18.40
C ALA A 146 -0.61 7.69 -18.50
N ARG A 147 -0.26 6.49 -18.07
CA ARG A 147 -1.11 5.29 -18.13
C ARG A 147 -2.11 5.26 -16.97
N ASP A 148 -3.28 4.67 -17.21
CA ASP A 148 -4.32 4.50 -16.19
C ASP A 148 -4.03 3.37 -15.20
N ASP A 149 -3.18 2.40 -15.57
CA ASP A 149 -2.76 1.26 -14.75
C ASP A 149 -1.52 1.54 -13.90
N ILE A 150 -0.97 2.75 -13.97
CA ILE A 150 0.09 3.27 -13.11
C ILE A 150 -0.51 4.30 -12.15
N TRP A 151 -0.32 4.12 -10.85
CA TRP A 151 -1.04 4.85 -9.81
C TRP A 151 -0.25 5.97 -9.13
N TYR A 152 1.07 5.86 -9.10
CA TYR A 152 1.96 6.80 -8.40
C TYR A 152 3.37 6.78 -8.99
N LEU A 153 4.20 7.71 -8.59
CA LEU A 153 5.65 7.64 -8.80
C LEU A 153 6.24 6.89 -7.61
N SER A 154 6.87 5.74 -7.87
CA SER A 154 7.45 4.89 -6.84
C SER A 154 8.56 5.60 -6.07
N GLU A 155 9.01 4.97 -5.02
CA GLU A 155 9.94 5.53 -4.04
C GLU A 155 11.10 6.31 -4.66
N MET A 156 11.24 7.58 -4.26
CA MET A 156 12.31 8.46 -4.72
C MET A 156 13.58 8.22 -3.89
N MET A 157 14.29 7.13 -4.23
CA MET A 157 15.56 6.74 -3.58
C MET A 157 16.67 7.76 -3.81
N ASN A 158 16.66 8.45 -4.95
CA ASN A 158 17.65 9.50 -5.24
C ASN A 158 17.29 10.81 -4.52
N PHE A 159 17.14 10.76 -3.18
CA PHE A 159 16.93 11.97 -2.39
C PHE A 159 18.11 12.97 -2.49
N PRO A 160 19.38 12.56 -2.69
CA PRO A 160 20.43 13.53 -2.98
C PRO A 160 20.15 14.33 -4.25
N GLY A 161 19.64 13.70 -5.30
CA GLY A 161 19.25 14.41 -6.54
C GLY A 161 18.17 15.46 -6.28
N VAL A 162 17.20 15.18 -5.42
CA VAL A 162 16.19 16.17 -5.00
C VAL A 162 16.83 17.33 -4.23
N ILE A 163 17.74 17.03 -3.30
CA ILE A 163 18.40 18.03 -2.45
C ILE A 163 19.31 18.94 -3.26
N TYR A 164 19.99 18.39 -4.27
CA TYR A 164 20.96 19.14 -5.10
C TYR A 164 20.40 19.58 -6.46
N ASP A 165 19.07 19.55 -6.63
CA ASP A 165 18.35 20.06 -7.80
C ASP A 165 18.74 19.36 -9.11
N ASP A 166 18.90 18.03 -9.08
CA ASP A 166 19.09 17.22 -10.28
C ASP A 166 17.88 17.37 -11.20
N ALA A 167 18.11 17.85 -12.43
CA ALA A 167 17.04 18.19 -13.36
C ALA A 167 16.19 16.97 -13.73
N GLU A 168 16.81 15.80 -13.97
CA GLU A 168 16.09 14.60 -14.35
C GLU A 168 15.20 14.08 -13.21
N VAL A 169 15.71 14.12 -11.98
CA VAL A 169 14.96 13.74 -10.77
C VAL A 169 13.75 14.66 -10.56
N LEU A 170 13.96 15.98 -10.70
CA LEU A 170 12.88 16.96 -10.55
C LEU A 170 11.84 16.88 -11.66
N ASP A 171 12.25 16.56 -12.90
CA ASP A 171 11.33 16.34 -14.01
C ASP A 171 10.41 15.14 -13.76
N LYS A 172 10.93 14.00 -13.26
CA LYS A 172 10.13 12.84 -12.89
C LYS A 172 9.07 13.19 -11.84
N ILE A 173 9.44 13.92 -10.80
CA ILE A 173 8.51 14.42 -9.76
C ILE A 173 7.47 15.37 -10.37
N ALA A 174 7.89 16.28 -11.25
CA ALA A 174 6.99 17.22 -11.91
C ALA A 174 5.94 16.51 -12.79
N PHE A 175 6.34 15.44 -13.49
CA PHE A 175 5.40 14.63 -14.29
C PHE A 175 4.37 13.92 -13.39
N ALA A 176 4.76 13.36 -12.26
CA ALA A 176 3.81 12.77 -11.32
C ALA A 176 2.81 13.81 -10.79
N LYS A 177 3.30 14.98 -10.38
CA LYS A 177 2.45 16.09 -9.90
C LYS A 177 1.46 16.56 -10.97
N SER A 178 1.92 16.71 -12.22
CA SER A 178 1.05 17.16 -13.33
C SER A 178 -0.01 16.12 -13.69
N SER A 179 0.27 14.82 -13.45
CA SER A 179 -0.68 13.73 -13.62
C SER A 179 -1.61 13.56 -12.41
N GLY A 180 -1.44 14.36 -11.34
CA GLY A 180 -2.23 14.26 -10.12
C GLY A 180 -1.96 13.00 -9.29
N LYS A 181 -0.83 12.34 -9.53
CA LYS A 181 -0.39 11.10 -8.89
C LYS A 181 0.56 11.41 -7.73
N PRO A 182 0.47 10.70 -6.60
CA PRO A 182 1.38 10.90 -5.47
C PRO A 182 2.81 10.46 -5.81
N VAL A 183 3.76 10.96 -5.04
CA VAL A 183 5.18 10.59 -5.11
C VAL A 183 5.56 9.96 -3.79
N ASP A 184 6.04 8.74 -3.81
CA ASP A 184 6.55 8.06 -2.64
C ASP A 184 8.04 8.35 -2.42
N GLY A 185 8.45 8.23 -1.17
CA GLY A 185 9.79 8.55 -0.75
C GLY A 185 10.52 7.37 -0.13
N HIS A 186 11.85 7.51 -0.18
CA HIS A 186 12.84 6.63 0.40
C HIS A 186 14.02 7.49 0.84
N ALA A 187 14.02 7.92 2.08
CA ALA A 187 15.02 8.88 2.56
C ALA A 187 15.47 8.57 3.99
N PRO A 188 16.24 7.46 4.17
CA PRO A 188 16.72 7.04 5.49
C PRO A 188 17.61 8.12 6.13
N GLY A 189 17.29 8.48 7.36
CA GLY A 189 18.07 9.44 8.14
C GLY A 189 17.95 10.90 7.68
N LEU A 190 17.13 11.21 6.67
CA LEU A 190 16.97 12.57 6.16
C LEU A 190 16.17 13.43 7.14
N ARG A 191 16.77 14.57 7.57
CA ARG A 191 16.21 15.48 8.58
C ARG A 191 16.52 16.95 8.26
N GLY A 192 15.91 17.87 9.03
CA GLY A 192 16.20 19.30 8.97
C GLY A 192 15.86 19.96 7.64
N GLU A 193 16.67 20.91 7.21
CA GLU A 193 16.44 21.69 5.98
C GLU A 193 16.39 20.81 4.71
N HIS A 194 17.17 19.74 4.67
CA HIS A 194 17.15 18.81 3.56
C HIS A 194 15.82 18.04 3.49
N LEU A 195 15.25 17.64 4.63
CA LEU A 195 13.93 17.03 4.68
C LEU A 195 12.84 18.01 4.22
N VAL A 196 12.89 19.27 4.66
CA VAL A 196 11.95 20.30 4.18
C VAL A 196 12.03 20.46 2.66
N LYS A 197 13.24 20.47 2.09
CA LYS A 197 13.42 20.55 0.64
C LYS A 197 12.82 19.32 -0.08
N TYR A 198 13.07 18.13 0.44
CA TYR A 198 12.55 16.87 -0.09
C TYR A 198 11.01 16.84 -0.11
N ILE A 199 10.37 17.20 1.00
CA ILE A 199 8.91 17.30 1.09
C ILE A 199 8.37 18.39 0.14
N SER A 200 9.04 19.54 0.07
CA SER A 200 8.61 20.68 -0.79
C SER A 200 8.65 20.35 -2.27
N ALA A 201 9.49 19.40 -2.70
CA ALA A 201 9.50 18.89 -4.06
C ALA A 201 8.19 18.14 -4.40
N GLY A 202 7.49 17.58 -3.39
CA GLY A 202 6.22 16.92 -3.55
C GLY A 202 6.19 15.46 -3.10
N ILE A 203 7.27 14.98 -2.50
CA ILE A 203 7.35 13.63 -1.93
C ILE A 203 6.48 13.57 -0.67
N SER A 204 5.65 12.54 -0.54
CA SER A 204 4.54 12.51 0.41
C SER A 204 4.59 11.40 1.44
N THR A 205 5.44 10.38 1.25
CA THR A 205 5.60 9.22 2.14
C THR A 205 7.06 8.92 2.45
N ASP A 206 7.31 8.13 3.49
CA ASP A 206 8.61 7.51 3.75
C ASP A 206 8.40 6.23 4.60
N HIS A 207 9.08 5.14 4.24
CA HIS A 207 9.07 3.86 4.95
C HIS A 207 10.44 3.52 5.57
N GLU A 208 11.45 4.38 5.38
CA GLU A 208 12.84 4.15 5.77
C GLU A 208 13.23 4.73 7.14
N CYS A 209 12.28 5.27 7.90
CA CYS A 209 12.59 5.79 9.24
C CYS A 209 13.05 4.67 10.16
N PHE A 210 14.23 4.82 10.75
CA PHE A 210 14.77 3.87 11.73
C PHE A 210 14.49 4.28 13.18
N THR A 211 14.29 5.57 13.45
CA THR A 211 14.07 6.09 14.80
C THR A 211 12.74 6.82 14.91
N MET A 212 12.22 6.85 16.14
CA MET A 212 10.99 7.57 16.45
C MET A 212 11.12 9.07 16.18
N GLU A 213 12.29 9.66 16.50
CA GLU A 213 12.56 11.09 16.31
C GLU A 213 12.58 11.49 14.84
N GLU A 214 13.12 10.64 13.96
CA GLU A 214 13.11 10.84 12.52
C GLU A 214 11.67 10.79 11.98
N ALA A 215 10.92 9.76 12.34
CA ALA A 215 9.55 9.59 11.93
C ALA A 215 8.64 10.72 12.41
N LEU A 216 8.82 11.15 13.67
CA LEU A 216 8.05 12.24 14.24
C LEU A 216 8.29 13.56 13.50
N GLU A 217 9.53 13.88 13.14
CA GLU A 217 9.84 15.08 12.34
C GLU A 217 9.17 15.05 10.97
N LYS A 218 9.21 13.90 10.26
CA LYS A 218 8.53 13.72 8.98
C LYS A 218 7.01 13.90 9.11
N LEU A 219 6.39 13.29 10.13
CA LEU A 219 4.96 13.44 10.43
C LEU A 219 4.56 14.89 10.74
N GLN A 220 5.36 15.59 11.54
CA GLN A 220 5.13 17.01 11.89
C GLN A 220 5.20 17.93 10.67
N LEU A 221 6.09 17.63 9.72
CA LEU A 221 6.22 18.36 8.46
C LEU A 221 5.16 17.97 7.42
N GLY A 222 4.25 17.03 7.75
CA GLY A 222 3.11 16.69 6.90
C GLY A 222 3.28 15.45 6.03
N MET A 223 4.46 14.85 6.01
CA MET A 223 4.72 13.58 5.34
C MET A 223 3.98 12.43 6.03
N LYS A 224 3.61 11.39 5.30
CA LYS A 224 3.11 10.15 5.89
C LYS A 224 4.26 9.18 6.13
N VAL A 225 4.17 8.43 7.22
CA VAL A 225 5.16 7.40 7.57
C VAL A 225 4.52 6.03 7.41
N ILE A 226 5.24 5.14 6.72
CA ILE A 226 4.80 3.77 6.52
C ILE A 226 5.65 2.87 7.42
N ILE A 227 5.00 2.17 8.35
CA ILE A 227 5.66 1.20 9.22
C ILE A 227 5.96 -0.04 8.39
N ARG A 228 7.22 -0.42 8.32
CA ARG A 228 7.75 -1.50 7.51
C ARG A 228 8.10 -2.74 8.34
N GLU A 229 7.69 -3.91 7.84
CA GLU A 229 8.06 -5.20 8.42
C GLU A 229 8.44 -6.19 7.31
N GLY A 230 9.54 -5.88 6.63
CA GLY A 230 10.18 -6.75 5.65
C GLY A 230 10.87 -7.97 6.28
N SER A 231 11.52 -8.79 5.46
CA SER A 231 12.28 -9.93 5.97
C SER A 231 13.61 -9.50 6.60
N ALA A 232 14.28 -8.51 6.03
CA ALA A 232 15.55 -7.97 6.53
C ALA A 232 15.37 -6.65 7.30
N ALA A 233 14.68 -5.69 6.71
CA ALA A 233 14.52 -4.36 7.27
C ALA A 233 13.16 -4.20 7.98
N LYS A 234 13.23 -3.74 9.24
CA LYS A 234 12.08 -3.65 10.15
C LYS A 234 12.17 -2.41 11.00
N ASN A 235 11.07 -1.67 11.12
CA ASN A 235 11.01 -0.48 11.97
C ASN A 235 9.76 -0.44 12.88
N PHE A 236 8.98 -1.53 12.91
CA PHE A 236 7.73 -1.58 13.66
C PHE A 236 7.91 -1.17 15.12
N ASP A 237 8.86 -1.81 15.84
CA ASP A 237 9.01 -1.59 17.29
C ASP A 237 9.48 -0.16 17.61
N SER A 238 10.24 0.47 16.71
CA SER A 238 10.67 1.86 16.86
C SER A 238 9.54 2.86 16.63
N LEU A 239 8.59 2.55 15.72
CA LEU A 239 7.61 3.51 15.24
C LEU A 239 6.21 3.32 15.82
N ILE A 240 5.89 2.12 16.35
CA ILE A 240 4.56 1.82 16.88
C ILE A 240 4.10 2.79 17.99
N PRO A 241 4.95 3.36 18.85
CA PRO A 241 4.52 4.34 19.85
C PRO A 241 3.88 5.60 19.26
N LEU A 242 4.26 6.00 18.05
CA LEU A 242 3.69 7.16 17.35
C LEU A 242 2.26 6.93 16.88
N MET A 243 1.86 5.68 16.68
CA MET A 243 0.58 5.34 16.07
C MET A 243 -0.63 5.79 16.89
N SER A 244 -0.51 5.87 18.21
CA SER A 244 -1.60 6.30 19.08
C SER A 244 -2.07 7.73 18.77
N GLU A 245 -1.16 8.61 18.34
CA GLU A 245 -1.43 10.01 18.02
C GLU A 245 -1.51 10.25 16.49
N TRP A 246 -0.58 9.64 15.73
CA TRP A 246 -0.36 9.94 14.32
C TRP A 246 -1.01 8.94 13.35
N TYR A 247 -1.88 8.04 13.83
CA TYR A 247 -2.48 6.97 13.02
C TYR A 247 -3.10 7.44 11.70
N THR A 248 -3.61 8.68 11.61
CA THR A 248 -4.20 9.23 10.37
C THR A 248 -3.17 9.55 9.28
N LYS A 249 -1.89 9.58 9.66
CA LYS A 249 -0.75 9.83 8.75
C LYS A 249 0.18 8.63 8.65
N MET A 250 -0.24 7.46 9.11
CA MET A 250 0.58 6.24 9.09
C MET A 250 -0.10 5.15 8.26
N MET A 251 0.71 4.26 7.70
CA MET A 251 0.28 3.06 6.97
C MET A 251 1.18 1.89 7.35
N PHE A 252 0.83 0.68 6.93
CA PHE A 252 1.67 -0.52 7.07
C PHE A 252 2.15 -1.01 5.72
N CYS A 253 3.38 -1.55 5.68
CA CYS A 253 3.91 -2.21 4.49
C CYS A 253 4.77 -3.43 4.83
N SER A 254 4.97 -4.26 3.83
CA SER A 254 5.88 -5.41 3.91
C SER A 254 7.22 -5.13 3.26
N ASP A 255 7.32 -4.19 2.33
CA ASP A 255 8.54 -3.85 1.60
C ASP A 255 9.19 -5.12 0.98
N ASP A 256 10.45 -5.42 1.26
CA ASP A 256 11.15 -6.64 0.86
C ASP A 256 10.72 -7.84 1.70
N LYS A 257 9.68 -8.55 1.27
CA LYS A 257 9.16 -9.71 2.00
C LYS A 257 9.46 -11.02 1.28
N HIS A 258 10.32 -11.84 1.88
CA HIS A 258 10.66 -13.15 1.35
C HIS A 258 9.49 -14.15 1.45
N PRO A 259 9.44 -15.19 0.60
CA PRO A 259 8.28 -16.09 0.51
C PRO A 259 8.01 -16.86 1.80
N ASP A 260 9.03 -17.27 2.54
CA ASP A 260 8.89 -17.93 3.84
C ASP A 260 8.23 -17.03 4.89
N SER A 261 8.60 -15.76 4.91
CA SER A 261 8.01 -14.75 5.78
C SER A 261 6.56 -14.44 5.36
N LEU A 262 6.28 -14.40 4.05
CA LEU A 262 4.94 -14.18 3.51
C LEU A 262 3.99 -15.35 3.83
N VAL A 263 4.47 -16.59 3.76
CA VAL A 263 3.69 -17.78 4.19
C VAL A 263 3.31 -17.72 5.66
N ALA A 264 4.20 -17.18 6.51
CA ALA A 264 3.94 -17.06 7.94
C ALA A 264 2.93 -15.95 8.28
N GLY A 265 2.82 -14.90 7.45
CA GLY A 265 1.88 -13.79 7.65
C GLY A 265 2.24 -12.55 6.83
N HIS A 266 1.29 -11.63 6.77
CA HIS A 266 1.39 -10.39 6.01
C HIS A 266 0.99 -9.19 6.90
N ILE A 267 0.24 -8.23 6.39
CA ILE A 267 -0.22 -7.04 7.13
C ILE A 267 -1.02 -7.41 8.39
N ASN A 268 -1.72 -8.55 8.40
CA ASN A 268 -2.43 -9.06 9.57
C ASN A 268 -1.53 -9.20 10.81
N GLN A 269 -0.25 -9.54 10.64
CA GLN A 269 0.69 -9.65 11.77
C GLN A 269 1.03 -8.28 12.36
N LEU A 270 1.19 -7.25 11.52
CA LEU A 270 1.41 -5.88 12.00
C LEU A 270 0.19 -5.40 12.78
N CYS A 271 -1.01 -5.67 12.26
CA CYS A 271 -2.26 -5.34 12.95
C CYS A 271 -2.35 -6.02 14.33
N ALA A 272 -2.11 -7.33 14.39
CA ALA A 272 -2.16 -8.08 15.64
C ALA A 272 -1.13 -7.57 16.66
N ARG A 273 0.10 -7.31 16.23
CA ARG A 273 1.15 -6.73 17.07
C ARG A 273 0.78 -5.33 17.56
N ALA A 274 0.24 -4.47 16.68
CA ALA A 274 -0.17 -3.11 17.08
C ALA A 274 -1.25 -3.15 18.18
N VAL A 275 -2.26 -4.01 18.04
CA VAL A 275 -3.26 -4.21 19.09
C VAL A 275 -2.62 -4.75 20.38
N ALA A 276 -1.68 -5.69 20.29
CA ALA A 276 -0.95 -6.22 21.44
C ALA A 276 -0.10 -5.14 22.15
N HIS A 277 0.37 -4.12 21.44
CA HIS A 277 1.01 -2.92 21.99
C HIS A 277 0.02 -1.88 22.57
N GLY A 278 -1.28 -2.20 22.61
CA GLY A 278 -2.31 -1.35 23.19
C GLY A 278 -2.86 -0.25 22.26
N VAL A 279 -2.56 -0.31 20.97
CA VAL A 279 -3.17 0.61 20.01
C VAL A 279 -4.64 0.21 19.80
N ASP A 280 -5.52 1.20 19.80
CA ASP A 280 -6.96 0.99 19.56
C ASP A 280 -7.21 0.28 18.22
N LEU A 281 -8.08 -0.72 18.22
CA LEU A 281 -8.39 -1.57 17.07
C LEU A 281 -8.79 -0.75 15.83
N PHE A 282 -9.64 0.27 16.00
CA PHE A 282 -10.12 1.06 14.86
C PHE A 282 -9.03 1.97 14.29
N LYS A 283 -8.08 2.43 15.12
CA LYS A 283 -6.88 3.11 14.62
C LYS A 283 -6.00 2.17 13.81
N VAL A 284 -5.81 0.92 14.27
CA VAL A 284 -5.05 -0.10 13.54
C VAL A 284 -5.70 -0.40 12.19
N LEU A 285 -7.01 -0.63 12.16
CA LEU A 285 -7.74 -0.90 10.93
C LEU A 285 -7.74 0.30 9.97
N GLN A 286 -7.80 1.52 10.51
CA GLN A 286 -7.67 2.72 9.68
C GLN A 286 -6.30 2.78 8.98
N VAL A 287 -5.22 2.49 9.70
CA VAL A 287 -3.85 2.45 9.17
C VAL A 287 -3.67 1.36 8.11
N ALA A 288 -4.23 0.17 8.36
CA ALA A 288 -4.07 -0.99 7.49
C ALA A 288 -5.00 -1.02 6.27
N CYS A 289 -6.12 -0.29 6.31
CA CYS A 289 -7.15 -0.40 5.30
C CYS A 289 -7.50 0.95 4.65
N LEU A 290 -7.85 1.98 5.45
CA LEU A 290 -8.41 3.24 4.90
C LEU A 290 -7.34 4.24 4.46
N ASN A 291 -6.25 4.38 5.23
CA ASN A 291 -5.22 5.37 4.90
C ASN A 291 -4.55 5.12 3.55
N PRO A 292 -4.23 3.87 3.13
CA PRO A 292 -3.75 3.62 1.78
C PRO A 292 -4.77 4.01 0.70
N ILE A 293 -6.07 3.68 0.88
CA ILE A 293 -7.13 4.07 -0.05
C ILE A 293 -7.15 5.59 -0.24
N ASP A 294 -7.12 6.33 0.88
CA ASP A 294 -7.20 7.79 0.86
C ASP A 294 -5.96 8.44 0.25
N HIS A 295 -4.78 7.89 0.56
CA HIS A 295 -3.52 8.46 0.09
C HIS A 295 -3.32 8.28 -1.41
N TYR A 296 -3.46 7.05 -1.88
CA TYR A 296 -3.26 6.70 -3.29
C TYR A 296 -4.52 6.87 -4.13
N LYS A 297 -5.65 7.30 -3.53
CA LYS A 297 -6.97 7.45 -4.20
C LYS A 297 -7.42 6.16 -4.87
N LEU A 298 -7.23 5.03 -4.19
CA LEU A 298 -7.50 3.69 -4.74
C LEU A 298 -9.00 3.48 -4.93
N PRO A 299 -9.45 2.87 -6.04
CA PRO A 299 -10.84 2.58 -6.31
C PRO A 299 -11.32 1.32 -5.57
N LEU A 300 -10.98 1.21 -4.28
CA LEU A 300 -11.34 0.09 -3.44
C LEU A 300 -12.60 0.36 -2.63
N SER A 301 -13.26 -0.74 -2.28
CA SER A 301 -14.41 -0.78 -1.38
C SER A 301 -14.11 -0.16 -0.01
N ARG A 302 -15.17 0.35 0.64
CA ARG A 302 -15.18 0.70 2.07
C ARG A 302 -16.26 -0.07 2.82
N LEU A 303 -16.71 -1.17 2.23
CA LEU A 303 -17.81 -2.03 2.69
C LEU A 303 -19.15 -1.27 2.84
N ARG A 304 -19.43 -0.33 1.95
CA ARG A 304 -20.72 0.36 1.87
C ARG A 304 -21.65 -0.33 0.87
N ILE A 305 -22.95 -0.11 1.01
CA ILE A 305 -23.91 -0.55 0.01
C ILE A 305 -23.54 0.00 -1.37
N GLY A 306 -23.41 -0.87 -2.36
CA GLY A 306 -22.99 -0.54 -3.72
C GLY A 306 -21.51 -0.79 -3.99
N ASP A 307 -20.66 -0.89 -2.96
CA ASP A 307 -19.24 -1.20 -3.11
C ASP A 307 -19.04 -2.68 -3.53
N GLN A 308 -17.87 -2.97 -4.09
CA GLN A 308 -17.42 -4.36 -4.28
C GLN A 308 -17.30 -5.08 -2.94
N ALA A 309 -17.55 -6.38 -2.93
CA ALA A 309 -17.50 -7.21 -1.72
C ALA A 309 -16.03 -7.65 -1.43
N ASP A 310 -15.15 -6.68 -1.20
CA ASP A 310 -13.74 -6.88 -0.92
C ASP A 310 -13.52 -6.96 0.62
N PHE A 311 -13.58 -8.18 1.19
CA PHE A 311 -13.46 -8.44 2.64
C PHE A 311 -12.76 -9.77 2.95
#